data_86f758631e10a32138d34f61ed797151
#
_entry.id   86f758631e10a32138d34f61ed797151
#
_cell.length_a   1.000
_cell.length_b   1.000
_cell.length_c   1.000
_cell.angle_alpha   90.00
_cell.angle_beta   90.00
_cell.angle_gamma   90.00
#
_symmetry.space_group_name_H-M   'P 1'
#
loop_
_entity.id
_entity.type
_entity.pdbx_description
1 polymer ?
#
loop_
_entity_poly.entity_id
_entity_poly.type
_entity_poly.pdbx_seq_one_letter_code
_entity_poly.pdbx_strand_id
1 'polypeptide(L)'
;MPATTRALKPTTPGAALDKRDWIAGLEKGLSVIEAFDDANPRMTASQAGVRCGMTRTAVRRYLLTLTYLGYVATDGKMFWLTPRVLRLGQSYLESARLPRIVQPFLQRVTSGTQEIAYV
;
A
#
# COMPACT_ATOMS: atom_id res chain seq x y z
N MET A 1 10.82 -5.15 6.01
CA MET A 1 11.02 -4.96 5.78
C MET A 1 11.15 -4.58 5.98
N PRO A 2 11.12 -4.42 5.98
CA PRO A 2 11.25 -3.90 5.72
C PRO A 2 11.50 -3.59 5.44
N ALA A 3 11.46 -3.28 5.38
CA ALA A 3 11.68 -2.75 4.95
C ALA A 3 12.08 -2.54 4.52
N THR A 4 12.10 -2.43 4.50
CA THR A 4 12.41 -2.22 4.10
C THR A 4 12.49 -1.84 3.56
N THR A 5 12.08 -1.71 3.40
CA THR A 5 12.20 -1.24 2.80
C THR A 5 12.56 -0.46 2.48
N ARG A 6 12.54 -0.11 2.70
CA ARG A 6 12.89 0.76 2.57
C ARG A 6 13.85 0.94 2.10
N ALA A 7 14.16 0.29 1.87
CA ALA A 7 15.05 0.42 1.41
C ALA A 7 15.30 1.07 0.59
N LEU A 8 14.96 1.40 0.39
CA LEU A 8 15.23 1.98 -0.33
C LEU A 8 15.77 2.92 -0.37
N LYS A 9 15.92 3.14 0.06
CA LYS A 9 16.44 4.10 0.16
C LYS A 9 17.51 4.26 -0.31
N PRO A 10 17.60 4.10 -1.09
CA PRO A 10 18.67 4.28 -1.63
C PRO A 10 19.13 5.38 -1.64
N THR A 11 18.57 5.76 -1.95
CA THR A 11 18.79 6.96 -1.90
C THR A 11 19.02 7.24 -0.59
N THR A 12 19.63 8.08 -0.35
CA THR A 12 20.00 8.59 0.82
C THR A 12 18.84 9.12 1.51
N PRO A 13 18.27 8.37 2.38
CA PRO A 13 17.18 8.91 3.17
C PRO A 13 17.71 10.13 3.87
N GLY A 14 17.00 11.16 3.85
CA GLY A 14 17.41 12.38 4.48
C GLY A 14 18.27 13.26 3.60
N ALA A 15 18.64 12.77 2.43
CA ALA A 15 19.21 13.66 1.45
C ALA A 15 18.18 14.74 1.15
N ALA A 16 18.62 15.96 1.09
CA ALA A 16 17.71 17.04 0.87
C ALA A 16 17.04 16.90 -0.47
N LEU A 17 15.74 16.69 -0.46
CA LEU A 17 14.92 16.71 -1.65
C LEU A 17 14.38 18.12 -1.80
N ASP A 18 14.54 18.69 -2.98
CA ASP A 18 14.00 20.01 -3.26
C ASP A 18 12.49 20.01 -3.02
N LYS A 19 12.00 21.02 -2.32
CA LYS A 19 10.57 21.12 -2.02
C LYS A 19 9.72 21.08 -3.28
N ARG A 20 10.26 21.56 -4.40
CA ARG A 20 9.51 21.54 -5.66
C ARG A 20 9.31 20.13 -6.20
N ASP A 21 10.16 19.21 -5.78
CA ASP A 21 10.10 17.82 -6.24
C ASP A 21 9.35 16.93 -5.25
N TRP A 22 9.04 17.44 -4.08
CA TRP A 22 8.37 16.67 -3.03
C TRP A 22 6.86 16.63 -3.30
N ILE A 23 6.31 15.44 -3.33
CA ILE A 23 4.87 15.26 -3.54
C ILE A 23 4.30 14.67 -2.27
N ALA A 24 3.79 15.54 -1.40
CA ALA A 24 3.27 15.10 -0.10
C ALA A 24 2.12 14.11 -0.24
N GLY A 25 1.30 14.28 -1.26
CA GLY A 25 0.19 13.36 -1.48
C GLY A 25 0.65 11.93 -1.74
N LEU A 26 1.76 11.76 -2.45
CA LEU A 26 2.28 10.43 -2.72
C LEU A 26 2.74 9.76 -1.42
N GLU A 27 3.49 10.48 -0.61
CA GLU A 27 3.92 9.96 0.68
C GLU A 27 2.74 9.54 1.54
N LYS A 28 1.76 10.42 1.64
CA LYS A 28 0.59 10.18 2.48
C LYS A 28 -0.25 9.02 1.95
N GLY A 29 -0.41 8.94 0.63
CA GLY A 29 -1.16 7.85 0.03
C GLY A 29 -0.53 6.50 0.32
N LEU A 30 0.78 6.40 0.20
CA LEU A 30 1.49 5.17 0.53
C LEU A 30 1.37 4.84 2.01
N SER A 31 1.43 5.84 2.88
CA SER A 31 1.25 5.64 4.31
C SER A 31 -0.12 5.07 4.64
N VAL A 32 -1.15 5.51 3.92
CA VAL A 32 -2.50 4.99 4.14
C VAL A 32 -2.57 3.52 3.79
N ILE A 33 -1.99 3.12 2.67
CA ILE A 33 -1.96 1.72 2.29
C ILE A 33 -1.25 0.89 3.35
N GLU A 34 -0.11 1.38 3.83
CA GLU A 34 0.70 0.65 4.80
C GLU A 34 0.09 0.63 6.20
N ALA A 35 -0.93 1.42 6.44
CA ALA A 35 -1.59 1.44 7.74
C ALA A 35 -2.44 0.21 8.01
N PHE A 36 -2.85 -0.50 6.96
CA PHE A 36 -3.61 -1.73 7.11
C PHE A 36 -2.65 -2.88 7.39
N ASP A 37 -3.01 -3.72 8.35
CA ASP A 37 -2.18 -4.89 8.69
C ASP A 37 -3.07 -5.96 9.34
N ASP A 38 -2.43 -7.01 9.86
CA ASP A 38 -3.15 -8.13 10.47
C ASP A 38 -4.03 -7.70 11.62
N ALA A 39 -3.56 -6.75 12.41
CA ALA A 39 -4.31 -6.29 13.58
C ALA A 39 -5.44 -5.36 13.18
N ASN A 40 -5.31 -4.69 12.05
CA ASN A 40 -6.27 -3.71 11.57
C ASN A 40 -6.55 -3.92 10.09
N PRO A 41 -7.19 -5.05 9.71
CA PRO A 41 -7.46 -5.31 8.30
C PRO A 41 -8.57 -4.43 7.75
N ARG A 42 -9.42 -3.90 8.63
CA ARG A 42 -10.50 -2.98 8.26
C ARG A 42 -10.47 -1.81 9.22
N MET A 43 -10.68 -0.62 8.70
CA MET A 43 -10.67 0.58 9.53
C MET A 43 -11.70 1.58 9.02
N THR A 44 -12.27 2.33 9.96
CA THR A 44 -13.01 3.53 9.60
C THR A 44 -12.02 4.63 9.23
N ALA A 45 -12.52 5.70 8.61
CA ALA A 45 -11.66 6.84 8.31
C ALA A 45 -11.02 7.42 9.58
N SER A 46 -11.78 7.47 10.67
CA SER A 46 -11.24 7.98 11.93
C SER A 46 -10.08 7.12 12.45
N GLN A 47 -10.24 5.80 12.39
CA GLN A 47 -9.18 4.89 12.82
C GLN A 47 -7.94 5.01 11.94
N ALA A 48 -8.14 5.09 10.64
CA ALA A 48 -7.04 5.25 9.71
C ALA A 48 -6.31 6.57 9.94
N GLY A 49 -7.06 7.63 10.23
CA GLY A 49 -6.46 8.92 10.52
C GLY A 49 -5.55 8.88 11.72
N VAL A 50 -5.97 8.19 12.77
CA VAL A 50 -5.13 8.04 13.97
C VAL A 50 -3.82 7.31 13.62
N ARG A 51 -3.91 6.22 12.86
CA ARG A 51 -2.72 5.44 12.52
C ARG A 51 -1.78 6.20 11.59
N CYS A 52 -2.32 7.04 10.72
CA CYS A 52 -1.50 7.77 9.74
C CYS A 52 -1.07 9.15 10.23
N GLY A 53 -1.57 9.59 11.39
CA GLY A 53 -1.27 10.93 11.85
C GLY A 53 -1.97 12.00 11.01
N MET A 54 -3.13 11.69 10.46
CA MET A 54 -3.90 12.62 9.64
C MET A 54 -5.28 12.86 10.24
N THR A 55 -5.88 13.99 9.88
CA THR A 55 -7.26 14.24 10.27
C THR A 55 -8.17 13.26 9.53
N ARG A 56 -9.36 13.03 10.09
CA ARG A 56 -10.35 12.17 9.45
C ARG A 56 -10.68 12.66 8.04
N THR A 57 -10.84 13.95 7.88
CA THR A 57 -11.17 14.53 6.57
C THR A 57 -10.06 14.27 5.55
N ALA A 58 -8.81 14.46 5.96
CA ALA A 58 -7.69 14.28 5.07
C ALA A 58 -7.54 12.81 4.67
N VAL A 59 -7.53 11.90 5.63
CA VAL A 59 -7.33 10.48 5.32
C VAL A 59 -8.50 9.93 4.49
N ARG A 60 -9.70 10.45 4.70
CA ARG A 60 -10.86 10.01 3.94
C ARG A 60 -10.68 10.30 2.45
N ARG A 61 -10.09 11.45 2.11
CA ARG A 61 -9.83 11.78 0.70
C ARG A 61 -8.88 10.78 0.06
N TYR A 62 -7.86 10.35 0.79
CA TYR A 62 -6.93 9.32 0.30
C TYR A 62 -7.64 7.98 0.16
N LEU A 63 -8.44 7.61 1.15
CA LEU A 63 -9.17 6.34 1.10
C LEU A 63 -10.14 6.31 -0.07
N LEU A 64 -10.86 7.39 -0.33
CA LEU A 64 -11.79 7.46 -1.45
C LEU A 64 -11.05 7.41 -2.78
N THR A 65 -9.92 8.10 -2.88
CA THR A 65 -9.11 8.06 -4.09
C THR A 65 -8.60 6.63 -4.35
N LEU A 66 -8.11 5.98 -3.31
CA LEU A 66 -7.63 4.60 -3.42
C LEU A 66 -8.78 3.64 -3.77
N THR A 67 -9.98 3.92 -3.28
CA THR A 67 -11.15 3.14 -3.63
C THR A 67 -11.48 3.30 -5.12
N TYR A 68 -11.43 4.52 -5.60
CA TYR A 68 -11.65 4.78 -7.02
C TYR A 68 -10.62 4.06 -7.89
N LEU A 69 -9.38 4.01 -7.43
CA LEU A 69 -8.30 3.34 -8.17
C LEU A 69 -8.34 1.82 -8.02
N GLY A 70 -9.15 1.30 -7.11
CA GLY A 70 -9.32 -0.13 -6.96
C GLY A 70 -8.43 -0.78 -5.91
N TYR A 71 -7.60 -0.02 -5.22
CA TYR A 71 -6.71 -0.58 -4.19
C TYR A 71 -7.40 -0.77 -2.84
N VAL A 72 -8.50 -0.04 -2.62
CA VAL A 72 -9.26 -0.09 -1.38
C VAL A 72 -10.71 -0.33 -1.74
N ALA A 73 -11.42 -1.07 -0.89
CA ALA A 73 -12.85 -1.26 -1.00
C ALA A 73 -13.50 -0.70 0.26
N THR A 74 -14.79 -0.39 0.15
CA THR A 74 -15.51 0.20 1.28
C THR A 74 -16.98 -0.22 1.22
N ASP A 75 -17.58 -0.29 2.40
CA ASP A 75 -19.03 -0.45 2.52
C ASP A 75 -19.70 0.86 2.90
N GLY A 76 -18.95 1.97 2.80
CA GLY A 76 -19.42 3.30 3.18
C GLY A 76 -18.94 3.73 4.56
N LYS A 77 -18.59 2.80 5.41
CA LYS A 77 -18.10 3.08 6.76
C LYS A 77 -16.70 2.54 7.00
N MET A 78 -16.50 1.30 6.66
CA MET A 78 -15.21 0.62 6.80
C MET A 78 -14.48 0.60 5.48
N PHE A 79 -13.16 0.59 5.55
CA PHE A 79 -12.28 0.50 4.39
C PHE A 79 -11.33 -0.68 4.60
N TRP A 80 -10.96 -1.34 3.51
CA TRP A 80 -10.00 -2.46 3.56
C TRP A 80 -9.28 -2.55 2.22
N LEU A 81 -8.09 -3.16 2.24
CA LEU A 81 -7.29 -3.31 1.03
C LEU A 81 -7.89 -4.41 0.14
N THR A 82 -7.74 -4.24 -1.16
CA THR A 82 -8.12 -5.25 -2.15
C THR A 82 -6.88 -5.98 -2.62
N PRO A 83 -7.04 -7.14 -3.28
CA PRO A 83 -5.88 -7.83 -3.86
C PRO A 83 -5.10 -7.01 -4.87
N ARG A 84 -5.69 -5.95 -5.40
CA ARG A 84 -4.99 -5.10 -6.37
C ARG A 84 -3.70 -4.50 -5.81
N VAL A 85 -3.59 -4.34 -4.49
CA VAL A 85 -2.36 -3.81 -3.90
C VAL A 85 -1.14 -4.67 -4.22
N LEU A 86 -1.35 -5.95 -4.52
CA LEU A 86 -0.25 -6.84 -4.88
C LEU A 86 0.41 -6.43 -6.20
N ARG A 87 -0.30 -5.69 -7.04
CA ARG A 87 0.28 -5.19 -8.29
C ARG A 87 1.42 -4.21 -8.03
N LEU A 88 1.39 -3.52 -6.91
CA LEU A 88 2.45 -2.58 -6.58
C LEU A 88 3.78 -3.30 -6.38
N GLY A 89 3.73 -4.54 -5.90
CA GLY A 89 4.93 -5.32 -5.70
C GLY A 89 5.25 -6.28 -6.85
N GLN A 90 4.31 -6.47 -7.77
CA GLN A 90 4.47 -7.46 -8.81
C GLN A 90 5.66 -7.15 -9.73
N SER A 91 5.81 -5.89 -10.11
CA SER A 91 6.92 -5.49 -10.95
C SER A 91 8.27 -5.78 -10.30
N TYR A 92 8.35 -5.56 -9.01
CA TYR A 92 9.55 -5.89 -8.27
C TYR A 92 9.82 -7.39 -8.29
N LEU A 93 8.77 -8.19 -8.03
CA LEU A 93 8.91 -9.65 -8.02
C LEU A 93 9.35 -10.18 -9.37
N GLU A 94 8.86 -9.57 -10.45
CA GLU A 94 9.21 -9.99 -11.80
C GLU A 94 10.61 -9.56 -12.21
N SER A 95 11.05 -8.41 -11.73
CA SER A 95 12.36 -7.87 -12.11
C SER A 95 13.46 -8.24 -11.14
N ALA A 96 13.13 -8.58 -9.90
CA ALA A 96 14.12 -8.92 -8.90
C ALA A 96 14.61 -10.34 -9.11
N ARG A 97 15.87 -10.58 -8.76
CA ARG A 97 16.45 -11.91 -8.84
C ARG A 97 16.20 -12.64 -7.54
N LEU A 98 14.96 -13.07 -7.35
CA LEU A 98 14.59 -13.82 -6.17
C LEU A 98 15.08 -15.26 -6.28
N PRO A 99 15.41 -15.92 -5.16
CA PRO A 99 15.75 -17.33 -5.18
C PRO A 99 14.62 -18.15 -5.83
N ARG A 100 14.99 -19.15 -6.59
CA ARG A 100 14.02 -19.99 -7.31
C ARG A 100 13.00 -20.64 -6.38
N ILE A 101 13.43 -20.93 -5.16
CA ILE A 101 12.54 -21.56 -4.21
C ILE A 101 11.43 -20.63 -3.74
N VAL A 102 11.70 -19.33 -3.75
CA VAL A 102 10.74 -18.30 -3.28
C VAL A 102 9.80 -17.86 -4.38
N GLN A 103 10.32 -17.69 -5.59
CA GLN A 103 9.53 -17.14 -6.69
C GLN A 103 8.25 -17.88 -6.99
N PRO A 104 8.26 -19.22 -7.14
CA PRO A 104 7.01 -19.94 -7.45
C PRO A 104 5.97 -19.80 -6.35
N PHE A 105 6.42 -19.75 -5.10
CA PHE A 105 5.51 -19.58 -3.97
C PHE A 105 4.82 -18.21 -4.04
N LEU A 106 5.58 -17.16 -4.31
CA LEU A 106 5.03 -15.81 -4.41
C LEU A 106 4.07 -15.68 -5.60
N GLN A 107 4.42 -16.30 -6.72
CA GLN A 107 3.56 -16.29 -7.89
C GLN A 107 2.23 -16.99 -7.61
N ARG A 108 2.25 -18.09 -6.88
CA ARG A 108 1.02 -18.77 -6.52
C ARG A 108 0.13 -17.92 -5.64
N VAL A 109 0.72 -17.22 -4.68
CA VAL A 109 -0.05 -16.32 -3.81
C VAL A 109 -0.71 -15.23 -4.64
N THR A 110 0.03 -14.61 -5.55
CA THR A 110 -0.50 -13.57 -6.41
C THR A 110 -1.61 -14.09 -7.32
N SER A 111 -1.40 -15.25 -7.94
CA SER A 111 -2.40 -15.85 -8.82
C SER A 111 -3.67 -16.19 -8.06
N GLY A 112 -3.53 -16.80 -6.88
CA GLY A 112 -4.67 -17.12 -6.06
C GLY A 112 -5.44 -15.88 -5.66
N THR A 113 -4.74 -14.80 -5.35
CA THR A 113 -5.37 -13.54 -5.00
C THR A 113 -6.11 -12.95 -6.20
N GLN A 114 -5.54 -13.05 -7.39
CA GLN A 114 -6.20 -12.57 -8.60
C GLN A 114 -7.48 -13.35 -8.89
N GLU A 115 -7.45 -14.64 -8.68
CA GLU A 115 -8.64 -15.47 -8.87
C GLU A 115 -9.74 -15.05 -7.91
N ILE A 116 -9.40 -14.81 -6.66
CA ILE A 116 -10.37 -14.33 -5.68
C ILE A 116 -10.97 -13.01 -6.11
N ALA A 117 -10.17 -12.15 -6.72
CA ALA A 117 -10.62 -10.84 -7.14
C ALA A 117 -11.68 -10.89 -8.24
N TYR A 118 -11.77 -11.98 -8.97
CA TYR A 118 -12.75 -12.12 -10.05
C TYR A 118 -14.03 -12.84 -9.61
N VAL A 119 -14.09 -13.26 -8.38
CA VAL A 119 -15.27 -13.95 -7.86
C VAL A 119 -16.33 -13.00 -7.23
#